data_2138e0d1ffa9a9e23065cb2cb381f30f
#
_entry.id   2138e0d1ffa9a9e23065cb2cb381f30f
#
_cell.length_a   1.000
_cell.length_b   1.000
_cell.length_c   1.000
_cell.angle_alpha   90.00
_cell.angle_beta   90.00
_cell.angle_gamma   90.00
#
_symmetry.space_group_name_H-M   'P 1'
#
loop_
_entity.id
_entity.type
_entity.pdbx_description
1 polymer ?
#
loop_
_entity_poly.entity_id
_entity_poly.type
_entity_poly.pdbx_seq_one_letter_code
_entity_poly.pdbx_strand_id
1 'polypeptide(L)'
;MRVLIVRIGAMGDVLHAMPAVVALRAAHPDWFIGWAIEPRWSDLLQIAGDPDDLSQGIGFAARPLIDRWYRVAAGEWRKRPLARATLSDIFALRRVLRRERFDVCVDLQGAIKSSVIGRMAGAKAYFGPAEPRERAARWLYGSKVDVTASHVVEQACELLGSAVNEQLRPAKVTLPMGEQDELWADGVVGRERFCLISPGAGWGAKVWPAERLGRVAAELGRTGVHTVVNASVRGSREADEVVACSEGFARAVPCSVGQLIALVRRAAVVIAGDTGPLHLAAALERPVVGIYGPTDPARNGPYGARQRILRDASSVTSHKRKDETEKGMLRIGVEDVVQAALEMLA
;
A
#
# COMPACT_ATOMS: atom_id res chain seq x y z
N MET A 1 -21.01 -16.67 3.49
CA MET A 1 -20.71 -15.76 4.63
C MET A 1 -20.44 -14.36 4.11
N ARG A 2 -20.65 -13.32 4.93
CA ARG A 2 -20.38 -11.91 4.59
C ARG A 2 -19.29 -11.38 5.52
N VAL A 3 -18.16 -11.02 4.95
CA VAL A 3 -16.96 -10.58 5.70
C VAL A 3 -16.66 -9.11 5.40
N LEU A 4 -16.42 -8.31 6.43
CA LEU A 4 -15.93 -6.94 6.31
C LEU A 4 -14.47 -6.87 6.71
N ILE A 5 -13.63 -6.40 5.80
CA ILE A 5 -12.23 -6.06 6.05
C ILE A 5 -12.14 -4.57 6.39
N VAL A 6 -11.46 -4.23 7.47
CA VAL A 6 -11.18 -2.83 7.82
C VAL A 6 -9.68 -2.59 7.72
N ARG A 7 -9.27 -1.95 6.63
CA ARG A 7 -7.90 -1.46 6.39
C ARG A 7 -8.00 -0.16 5.61
N ILE A 8 -8.02 0.95 6.35
CA ILE A 8 -8.36 2.28 5.80
C ILE A 8 -7.22 2.83 4.94
N GLY A 9 -5.98 2.53 5.25
CA GLY A 9 -4.76 2.98 4.59
C GLY A 9 -3.57 2.90 5.56
N ALA A 10 -2.32 3.28 5.22
CA ALA A 10 -1.94 3.88 3.96
C ALA A 10 -1.82 2.85 2.81
N MET A 11 -1.33 3.29 1.62
CA MET A 11 -1.14 2.43 0.44
C MET A 11 -0.40 1.13 0.78
N GLY A 12 0.80 1.21 1.37
CA GLY A 12 1.59 0.03 1.74
C GLY A 12 0.86 -0.88 2.71
N ASP A 13 0.12 -0.31 3.65
CA ASP A 13 -0.68 -1.07 4.60
C ASP A 13 -1.83 -1.84 3.93
N VAL A 14 -2.47 -1.26 2.91
CA VAL A 14 -3.49 -1.93 2.10
C VAL A 14 -2.87 -3.08 1.33
N LEU A 15 -1.74 -2.83 0.65
CA LEU A 15 -0.99 -3.84 -0.10
C LEU A 15 -0.54 -5.02 0.78
N HIS A 16 -0.12 -4.76 2.01
CA HIS A 16 0.24 -5.81 2.96
C HIS A 16 -0.96 -6.66 3.44
N ALA A 17 -2.17 -6.11 3.41
CA ALA A 17 -3.37 -6.86 3.78
C ALA A 17 -3.93 -7.69 2.61
N MET A 18 -3.64 -7.30 1.36
CA MET A 18 -4.20 -7.96 0.17
C MET A 18 -3.88 -9.46 0.08
N PRO A 19 -2.65 -9.95 0.34
CA PRO A 19 -2.34 -11.38 0.25
C PRO A 19 -3.25 -12.27 1.10
N ALA A 20 -3.63 -11.79 2.30
CA ALA A 20 -4.58 -12.51 3.16
C ALA A 20 -6.00 -12.54 2.59
N VAL A 21 -6.44 -11.43 1.99
CA VAL A 21 -7.78 -11.35 1.37
C VAL A 21 -7.85 -12.13 0.08
N VAL A 22 -6.75 -12.19 -0.70
CA VAL A 22 -6.64 -13.08 -1.88
C VAL A 22 -6.75 -14.54 -1.45
N ALA A 23 -6.06 -14.94 -0.38
CA ALA A 23 -6.16 -16.29 0.15
C ALA A 23 -7.59 -16.61 0.62
N LEU A 24 -8.26 -15.67 1.30
CA LEU A 24 -9.65 -15.82 1.70
C LEU A 24 -10.59 -15.96 0.49
N ARG A 25 -10.43 -15.14 -0.53
CA ARG A 25 -11.23 -15.21 -1.78
C ARG A 25 -11.02 -16.55 -2.50
N ALA A 26 -9.78 -17.06 -2.54
CA ALA A 26 -9.47 -18.34 -3.15
C ALA A 26 -10.10 -19.52 -2.40
N ALA A 27 -10.08 -19.49 -1.06
CA ALA A 27 -10.70 -20.51 -0.22
C ALA A 27 -12.23 -20.47 -0.28
N HIS A 28 -12.81 -19.27 -0.40
CA HIS A 28 -14.26 -19.04 -0.36
C HIS A 28 -14.74 -18.12 -1.49
N PRO A 29 -14.80 -18.63 -2.74
CA PRO A 29 -15.19 -17.82 -3.89
C PRO A 29 -16.59 -17.18 -3.77
N ASP A 30 -17.50 -17.82 -3.06
CA ASP A 30 -18.89 -17.40 -2.95
C ASP A 30 -19.18 -16.46 -1.77
N TRP A 31 -18.20 -16.17 -0.93
CA TRP A 31 -18.41 -15.25 0.17
C TRP A 31 -18.45 -13.81 -0.32
N PHE A 32 -19.28 -13.01 0.32
CA PHE A 32 -19.29 -11.58 0.11
C PHE A 32 -18.15 -10.94 0.93
N ILE A 33 -17.22 -10.28 0.26
CA ILE A 33 -16.12 -9.57 0.89
C ILE A 33 -16.28 -8.07 0.67
N GLY A 34 -16.52 -7.35 1.76
CA GLY A 34 -16.53 -5.90 1.78
C GLY A 34 -15.21 -5.35 2.33
N TRP A 35 -14.80 -4.15 1.89
CA TRP A 35 -13.58 -3.50 2.39
C TRP A 35 -13.83 -2.03 2.73
N ALA A 36 -13.56 -1.63 3.97
CA ALA A 36 -13.61 -0.24 4.42
C ALA A 36 -12.24 0.42 4.20
N ILE A 37 -12.17 1.43 3.30
CA ILE A 37 -10.93 2.02 2.80
C ILE A 37 -11.09 3.52 2.52
N GLU A 38 -10.00 4.30 2.59
CA GLU A 38 -9.97 5.66 2.05
C GLU A 38 -10.10 5.65 0.52
N PRO A 39 -10.93 6.56 -0.08
CA PRO A 39 -11.18 6.58 -1.53
C PRO A 39 -9.92 6.61 -2.39
N ARG A 40 -8.90 7.34 -1.96
CA ARG A 40 -7.63 7.47 -2.69
C ARG A 40 -6.86 6.16 -2.90
N TRP A 41 -7.25 5.09 -2.22
CA TRP A 41 -6.62 3.77 -2.33
C TRP A 41 -7.53 2.72 -2.97
N SER A 42 -8.76 3.09 -3.38
CA SER A 42 -9.71 2.15 -3.99
C SER A 42 -9.18 1.53 -5.29
N ASP A 43 -8.38 2.27 -6.05
CA ASP A 43 -7.77 1.80 -7.31
C ASP A 43 -6.82 0.60 -7.12
N LEU A 44 -6.39 0.32 -5.88
CA LEU A 44 -5.61 -0.89 -5.58
C LEU A 44 -6.47 -2.16 -5.58
N LEU A 45 -7.79 -2.02 -5.43
CA LEU A 45 -8.68 -3.15 -5.22
C LEU A 45 -9.34 -3.56 -6.55
N GLN A 46 -9.33 -4.86 -6.83
CA GLN A 46 -10.23 -5.41 -7.83
C GLN A 46 -11.63 -5.45 -7.23
N ILE A 47 -12.53 -4.72 -7.84
CA ILE A 47 -13.92 -4.57 -7.39
C ILE A 47 -14.82 -5.29 -8.39
N ALA A 48 -15.89 -5.94 -7.91
CA ALA A 48 -16.95 -6.40 -8.77
C ALA A 48 -17.52 -5.20 -9.54
N GLY A 49 -17.72 -5.34 -10.83
CA GLY A 49 -18.42 -4.33 -11.64
C GLY A 49 -19.77 -3.98 -11.01
N ASP A 50 -20.31 -2.83 -11.41
CA ASP A 50 -21.66 -2.44 -10.96
C ASP A 50 -22.63 -3.61 -11.23
N PRO A 51 -23.33 -4.12 -10.20
CA PRO A 51 -24.30 -5.20 -10.40
C PRO A 51 -25.39 -4.84 -11.39
N ASP A 52 -25.60 -3.56 -11.69
CA ASP A 52 -26.55 -3.07 -12.69
C ASP A 52 -25.93 -2.92 -14.09
N ASP A 53 -24.61 -3.08 -14.25
CA ASP A 53 -23.95 -3.08 -15.55
C ASP A 53 -23.85 -4.49 -16.15
N LEU A 54 -24.94 -4.96 -16.71
CA LEU A 54 -25.04 -6.25 -17.43
C LEU A 54 -24.36 -6.23 -18.82
N SER A 55 -23.71 -5.15 -19.23
CA SER A 55 -23.12 -5.00 -20.57
C SER A 55 -21.72 -5.59 -20.67
N GLN A 56 -21.03 -5.84 -19.59
CA GLN A 56 -19.74 -6.52 -19.58
C GLN A 56 -19.95 -8.03 -19.50
N GLY A 57 -19.89 -8.69 -20.65
CA GLY A 57 -19.98 -10.13 -20.76
C GLY A 57 -19.04 -10.82 -19.76
N ILE A 58 -19.61 -11.66 -18.93
CA ILE A 58 -18.91 -12.49 -17.94
C ILE A 58 -18.02 -13.47 -18.72
N GLY A 59 -16.84 -13.03 -19.14
CA GLY A 59 -15.74 -13.93 -19.39
C GLY A 59 -15.34 -14.53 -18.04
N PHE A 60 -15.02 -15.83 -18.00
CA PHE A 60 -14.54 -16.56 -16.82
C PHE A 60 -13.17 -16.04 -16.32
N ALA A 61 -13.04 -14.73 -16.13
CA ALA A 61 -11.91 -14.11 -15.46
C ALA A 61 -12.12 -14.21 -13.95
N ALA A 62 -11.04 -14.47 -13.24
CA ALA A 62 -11.01 -14.63 -11.79
C ALA A 62 -11.94 -13.64 -11.08
N ARG A 63 -12.77 -14.13 -10.16
CA ARG A 63 -13.67 -13.29 -9.36
C ARG A 63 -12.88 -12.12 -8.75
N PRO A 64 -13.45 -10.92 -8.67
CA PRO A 64 -12.77 -9.76 -8.10
C PRO A 64 -12.37 -10.03 -6.64
N LEU A 65 -11.31 -9.36 -6.19
CA LEU A 65 -10.81 -9.52 -4.82
C LEU A 65 -11.89 -9.23 -3.80
N ILE A 66 -12.70 -8.19 -4.04
CA ILE A 66 -13.81 -7.77 -3.19
C ILE A 66 -15.08 -7.53 -4.00
N ASP A 67 -16.23 -7.68 -3.33
CA ASP A 67 -17.53 -7.40 -3.94
C ASP A 67 -17.92 -5.93 -3.80
N ARG A 68 -17.48 -5.27 -2.71
CA ARG A 68 -17.79 -3.86 -2.46
C ARG A 68 -16.76 -3.20 -1.56
N TRP A 69 -16.42 -1.94 -1.86
CA TRP A 69 -15.70 -1.11 -0.93
C TRP A 69 -16.59 -0.05 -0.27
N TYR A 70 -16.21 0.39 0.92
CA TYR A 70 -16.94 1.38 1.70
C TYR A 70 -16.05 2.58 1.95
N ARG A 71 -16.52 3.75 1.54
CA ARG A 71 -15.81 5.02 1.66
C ARG A 71 -15.61 5.40 3.12
N VAL A 72 -14.37 5.49 3.56
CA VAL A 72 -13.97 6.00 4.87
C VAL A 72 -13.15 7.27 4.67
N ALA A 73 -13.78 8.44 4.78
CA ALA A 73 -13.14 9.73 4.56
C ALA A 73 -12.33 10.23 5.77
N ALA A 74 -11.55 9.34 6.40
CA ALA A 74 -10.88 9.62 7.68
C ALA A 74 -9.98 10.87 7.65
N GLY A 75 -9.33 11.15 6.52
CA GLY A 75 -8.51 12.35 6.33
C GLY A 75 -9.33 13.65 6.32
N GLU A 76 -10.53 13.61 5.73
CA GLU A 76 -11.46 14.73 5.67
C GLU A 76 -12.11 14.97 7.04
N TRP A 77 -12.59 13.90 7.68
CA TRP A 77 -13.23 13.95 8.99
C TRP A 77 -12.33 14.51 10.08
N ARG A 78 -11.02 14.18 10.04
CA ARG A 78 -10.04 14.71 10.99
C ARG A 78 -9.87 16.23 10.90
N LYS A 79 -10.05 16.82 9.70
CA LYS A 79 -9.92 18.27 9.50
C LYS A 79 -11.08 19.05 10.11
N ARG A 80 -12.29 18.46 10.13
CA ARG A 80 -13.52 19.11 10.62
C ARG A 80 -14.40 18.11 11.37
N PRO A 81 -13.96 17.60 12.54
CA PRO A 81 -14.60 16.45 13.20
C PRO A 81 -16.04 16.72 13.66
N LEU A 82 -16.36 17.95 14.01
CA LEU A 82 -17.69 18.35 14.50
C LEU A 82 -18.59 18.98 13.41
N ALA A 83 -18.14 19.04 12.16
CA ALA A 83 -18.94 19.57 11.08
C ALA A 83 -20.17 18.67 10.82
N ARG A 84 -21.32 19.29 10.55
CA ARG A 84 -22.57 18.56 10.23
C ARG A 84 -22.37 17.58 9.07
N ALA A 85 -21.61 17.97 8.05
CA ALA A 85 -21.26 17.10 6.92
C ALA A 85 -20.49 15.87 7.39
N THR A 86 -19.48 16.01 8.25
CA THR A 86 -18.71 14.88 8.81
C THR A 86 -19.60 13.92 9.59
N LEU A 87 -20.46 14.46 10.45
CA LEU A 87 -21.40 13.63 11.23
C LEU A 87 -22.37 12.90 10.30
N SER A 88 -22.93 13.60 9.30
CA SER A 88 -23.82 13.01 8.28
C SER A 88 -23.13 11.87 7.54
N ASP A 89 -21.90 12.07 7.08
CA ASP A 89 -21.10 11.04 6.39
C ASP A 89 -20.88 9.80 7.27
N ILE A 90 -20.51 10.00 8.54
CA ILE A 90 -20.31 8.92 9.50
C ILE A 90 -21.60 8.14 9.74
N PHE A 91 -22.73 8.83 9.91
CA PHE A 91 -24.04 8.19 10.07
C PHE A 91 -24.46 7.45 8.80
N ALA A 92 -24.21 8.02 7.61
CA ALA A 92 -24.48 7.37 6.32
C ALA A 92 -23.66 6.08 6.19
N LEU A 93 -22.35 6.14 6.43
CA LEU A 93 -21.49 4.96 6.43
C LEU A 93 -21.99 3.89 7.41
N ARG A 94 -22.28 4.27 8.66
CA ARG A 94 -22.83 3.33 9.66
C ARG A 94 -24.10 2.66 9.16
N ARG A 95 -25.02 3.40 8.55
CA ARG A 95 -26.28 2.88 8.02
C ARG A 95 -26.01 1.86 6.90
N VAL A 96 -25.13 2.18 5.97
CA VAL A 96 -24.76 1.29 4.87
C VAL A 96 -24.12 0.01 5.42
N LEU A 97 -23.10 0.10 6.27
CA LEU A 97 -22.44 -1.06 6.85
C LEU A 97 -23.40 -1.98 7.60
N ARG A 98 -24.33 -1.43 8.38
CA ARG A 98 -25.32 -2.23 9.13
C ARG A 98 -26.36 -2.93 8.24
N ARG A 99 -26.71 -2.34 7.10
CA ARG A 99 -27.61 -2.96 6.11
C ARG A 99 -27.03 -4.22 5.49
N GLU A 100 -25.71 -4.29 5.37
CA GLU A 100 -25.00 -5.45 4.81
C GLU A 100 -25.08 -6.70 5.70
N ARG A 101 -25.38 -6.55 7.00
CA ARG A 101 -25.50 -7.66 7.95
C ARG A 101 -24.30 -8.61 7.91
N PHE A 102 -23.10 -8.05 8.04
CA PHE A 102 -21.87 -8.85 8.06
C PHE A 102 -21.90 -9.92 9.15
N ASP A 103 -21.45 -11.11 8.81
CA ASP A 103 -21.24 -12.17 9.77
C ASP A 103 -19.96 -11.93 10.57
N VAL A 104 -18.88 -11.55 9.88
CA VAL A 104 -17.57 -11.32 10.46
C VAL A 104 -17.05 -9.95 10.02
N CYS A 105 -16.47 -9.21 10.96
CA CYS A 105 -15.66 -8.02 10.70
C CYS A 105 -14.26 -8.24 11.24
N VAL A 106 -13.22 -7.86 10.46
CA VAL A 106 -11.82 -8.01 10.87
C VAL A 106 -11.09 -6.68 10.69
N ASP A 107 -10.55 -6.14 11.79
CA ASP A 107 -9.69 -4.94 11.76
C ASP A 107 -8.24 -5.36 11.54
N LEU A 108 -7.76 -5.24 10.30
CA LEU A 108 -6.37 -5.49 9.93
C LEU A 108 -5.46 -4.28 10.16
N GLN A 109 -5.98 -3.16 10.69
CA GLN A 109 -5.21 -1.94 10.92
C GLN A 109 -4.76 -1.75 12.37
N GLY A 110 -5.59 -2.12 13.32
CA GLY A 110 -5.27 -2.01 14.74
C GLY A 110 -5.15 -0.57 15.26
N ALA A 111 -5.87 0.39 14.67
CA ALA A 111 -5.91 1.79 15.10
C ALA A 111 -7.29 2.13 15.66
N ILE A 112 -7.39 3.14 16.54
CA ILE A 112 -8.67 3.56 17.13
C ILE A 112 -9.69 3.88 16.03
N LYS A 113 -9.26 4.62 14.99
CA LYS A 113 -10.16 4.98 13.89
C LYS A 113 -10.74 3.76 13.15
N SER A 114 -9.91 2.75 12.89
CA SER A 114 -10.36 1.53 12.19
C SER A 114 -11.24 0.68 13.10
N SER A 115 -10.88 0.58 14.38
CA SER A 115 -11.68 -0.18 15.33
C SER A 115 -13.07 0.42 15.57
N VAL A 116 -13.20 1.76 15.54
CA VAL A 116 -14.50 2.44 15.58
C VAL A 116 -15.33 2.09 14.33
N ILE A 117 -14.73 2.16 13.14
CA ILE A 117 -15.43 1.81 11.89
C ILE A 117 -15.90 0.35 11.90
N GLY A 118 -15.05 -0.58 12.31
CA GLY A 118 -15.43 -1.99 12.44
C GLY A 118 -16.57 -2.20 13.44
N ARG A 119 -16.51 -1.53 14.59
CA ARG A 119 -17.58 -1.60 15.60
C ARG A 119 -18.91 -1.04 15.10
N MET A 120 -18.86 0.02 14.27
CA MET A 120 -20.06 0.62 13.67
C MET A 120 -20.79 -0.32 12.70
N ALA A 121 -20.08 -1.24 12.06
CA ALA A 121 -20.66 -2.20 11.12
C ALA A 121 -21.67 -3.13 11.79
N GLY A 122 -21.52 -3.41 13.08
CA GLY A 122 -22.45 -4.25 13.84
C GLY A 122 -22.47 -5.70 13.35
N ALA A 123 -21.32 -6.22 12.90
CA ALA A 123 -21.14 -7.62 12.53
C ALA A 123 -21.45 -8.57 13.72
N LYS A 124 -21.85 -9.81 13.43
CA LYS A 124 -22.13 -10.82 14.47
C LYS A 124 -20.88 -11.13 15.29
N ALA A 125 -19.70 -11.19 14.63
CA ALA A 125 -18.40 -11.34 15.27
C ALA A 125 -17.45 -10.26 14.79
N TYR A 126 -16.65 -9.67 15.72
CA TYR A 126 -15.70 -8.60 15.42
C TYR A 126 -14.34 -8.91 16.00
N PHE A 127 -13.37 -9.10 15.12
CA PHE A 127 -12.00 -9.50 15.44
C PHE A 127 -11.01 -8.35 15.23
N GLY A 128 -9.99 -8.34 16.06
CA GLY A 128 -8.82 -7.50 15.90
C GLY A 128 -7.61 -8.09 16.61
N PRO A 129 -6.39 -7.56 16.38
CA PRO A 129 -5.18 -8.09 17.04
C PRO A 129 -5.23 -7.87 18.56
N ALA A 130 -4.71 -8.83 19.32
CA ALA A 130 -4.61 -8.71 20.77
C ALA A 130 -3.66 -7.56 21.17
N GLU A 131 -2.59 -7.36 20.38
CA GLU A 131 -1.64 -6.25 20.51
C GLU A 131 -1.82 -5.29 19.31
N PRO A 132 -2.85 -4.41 19.32
CA PRO A 132 -3.07 -3.47 18.23
C PRO A 132 -2.03 -2.35 18.24
N ARG A 133 -1.80 -1.72 17.07
CA ARG A 133 -0.93 -0.56 16.93
C ARG A 133 -1.23 0.57 17.93
N GLU A 134 -2.52 0.83 18.17
CA GLU A 134 -3.02 1.78 19.18
C GLU A 134 -3.76 0.98 20.26
N ARG A 135 -3.16 0.86 21.45
CA ARG A 135 -3.65 -0.03 22.52
C ARG A 135 -5.14 0.12 22.84
N ALA A 136 -5.68 1.33 22.76
CA ALA A 136 -7.10 1.58 23.05
C ALA A 136 -8.05 0.89 22.05
N ALA A 137 -7.59 0.57 20.82
CA ALA A 137 -8.40 -0.14 19.83
C ALA A 137 -8.90 -1.50 20.34
N ARG A 138 -8.10 -2.19 21.18
CA ARG A 138 -8.43 -3.51 21.73
C ARG A 138 -9.75 -3.59 22.50
N TRP A 139 -10.18 -2.46 23.06
CA TRP A 139 -11.42 -2.39 23.84
C TRP A 139 -12.69 -2.43 22.97
N LEU A 140 -12.55 -2.21 21.67
CA LEU A 140 -13.66 -2.23 20.72
C LEU A 140 -13.87 -3.60 20.06
N TYR A 141 -12.89 -4.50 20.14
CA TYR A 141 -12.99 -5.84 19.55
C TYR A 141 -13.83 -6.77 20.43
N GLY A 142 -14.67 -7.58 19.77
CA GLY A 142 -15.39 -8.67 20.44
C GLY A 142 -14.48 -9.85 20.74
N SER A 143 -13.60 -10.16 19.78
CA SER A 143 -12.59 -11.20 19.90
C SER A 143 -11.21 -10.64 19.56
N LYS A 144 -10.19 -11.08 20.28
CA LYS A 144 -8.80 -10.66 20.11
C LYS A 144 -7.99 -11.85 19.66
N VAL A 145 -7.17 -11.66 18.64
CA VAL A 145 -6.33 -12.70 18.07
C VAL A 145 -4.87 -12.38 18.35
N ASP A 146 -4.17 -13.33 18.95
CA ASP A 146 -2.72 -13.28 19.07
C ASP A 146 -2.09 -13.63 17.71
N VAL A 147 -1.28 -12.72 17.18
CA VAL A 147 -0.52 -12.92 15.96
C VAL A 147 0.94 -13.10 16.30
N THR A 148 1.56 -14.15 15.78
CA THR A 148 2.92 -14.58 16.13
C THR A 148 3.93 -14.34 15.03
N ALA A 149 3.50 -14.22 13.80
CA ALA A 149 4.37 -13.97 12.66
C ALA A 149 5.10 -12.62 12.79
N SER A 150 6.32 -12.57 12.28
CA SER A 150 7.13 -11.36 12.32
C SER A 150 6.67 -10.34 11.27
N HIS A 151 6.35 -10.81 10.06
CA HIS A 151 5.97 -9.94 8.95
C HIS A 151 4.48 -9.60 8.93
N VAL A 152 4.14 -8.32 8.69
CA VAL A 152 2.74 -7.83 8.73
C VAL A 152 1.81 -8.51 7.73
N VAL A 153 2.31 -9.03 6.62
CA VAL A 153 1.53 -9.82 5.64
C VAL A 153 1.08 -11.14 6.24
N GLU A 154 1.97 -11.82 6.94
CA GLU A 154 1.67 -13.10 7.61
C GLU A 154 0.77 -12.87 8.82
N GLN A 155 1.00 -11.79 9.60
CA GLN A 155 0.09 -11.36 10.67
C GLN A 155 -1.34 -11.14 10.17
N ALA A 156 -1.49 -10.56 8.96
CA ALA A 156 -2.81 -10.37 8.35
C ALA A 156 -3.48 -11.72 8.02
N CYS A 157 -2.70 -12.71 7.54
CA CYS A 157 -3.21 -14.06 7.30
C CYS A 157 -3.61 -14.78 8.58
N GLU A 158 -2.81 -14.70 9.64
CA GLU A 158 -3.13 -15.28 10.96
C GLU A 158 -4.41 -14.67 11.54
N LEU A 159 -4.51 -13.33 11.52
CA LEU A 159 -5.66 -12.63 12.07
C LEU A 159 -6.95 -12.93 11.27
N LEU A 160 -6.89 -12.84 9.94
CA LEU A 160 -8.04 -13.10 9.08
C LEU A 160 -8.43 -14.58 9.13
N GLY A 161 -7.45 -15.48 9.08
CA GLY A 161 -7.67 -16.91 9.18
C GLY A 161 -8.33 -17.31 10.48
N SER A 162 -7.84 -16.80 11.62
CA SER A 162 -8.45 -17.02 12.93
C SER A 162 -9.90 -16.53 12.99
N ALA A 163 -10.19 -15.38 12.37
CA ALA A 163 -11.53 -14.81 12.37
C ALA A 163 -12.56 -15.66 11.58
N VAL A 164 -12.09 -16.45 10.63
CA VAL A 164 -12.96 -17.31 9.77
C VAL A 164 -12.76 -18.81 10.03
N ASN A 165 -11.93 -19.14 11.01
CA ASN A 165 -11.55 -20.51 11.37
C ASN A 165 -10.89 -21.29 10.22
N GLU A 166 -9.97 -20.62 9.52
CA GLU A 166 -9.20 -21.16 8.38
C GLU A 166 -7.70 -20.95 8.58
N GLN A 167 -6.88 -21.81 7.98
CA GLN A 167 -5.44 -21.59 7.91
C GLN A 167 -5.08 -20.88 6.61
N LEU A 168 -5.02 -19.56 6.62
CA LEU A 168 -4.66 -18.78 5.45
C LEU A 168 -3.14 -18.60 5.35
N ARG A 169 -2.62 -18.70 4.11
CA ARG A 169 -1.23 -18.38 3.79
C ARG A 169 -1.19 -17.24 2.78
N PRO A 170 -0.17 -16.37 2.81
CA PRO A 170 -0.08 -15.27 1.86
C PRO A 170 -0.18 -15.74 0.41
N ALA A 171 -1.10 -15.16 -0.34
CA ALA A 171 -1.32 -15.49 -1.74
C ALA A 171 -0.84 -14.34 -2.64
N LYS A 172 -0.51 -14.69 -3.90
CA LYS A 172 -0.06 -13.71 -4.90
C LYS A 172 -1.17 -12.71 -5.21
N VAL A 173 -0.84 -11.44 -5.14
CA VAL A 173 -1.77 -10.34 -5.43
C VAL A 173 -1.81 -10.08 -6.94
N THR A 174 -3.01 -9.97 -7.48
CA THR A 174 -3.24 -9.43 -8.82
C THR A 174 -3.90 -8.06 -8.67
N LEU A 175 -3.22 -7.02 -9.16
CA LEU A 175 -3.73 -5.66 -9.11
C LEU A 175 -4.56 -5.33 -10.36
N PRO A 176 -5.53 -4.41 -10.27
CA PRO A 176 -6.35 -3.98 -11.39
C PRO A 176 -5.52 -3.48 -12.57
N MET A 177 -6.05 -3.65 -13.78
CA MET A 177 -5.49 -3.11 -15.02
C MET A 177 -6.55 -2.21 -15.67
N GLY A 178 -6.38 -0.90 -15.50
CA GLY A 178 -7.21 0.07 -16.20
C GLY A 178 -6.66 0.30 -17.62
N GLU A 179 -7.44 0.07 -18.66
CA GLU A 179 -7.00 0.22 -20.06
C GLU A 179 -6.42 1.62 -20.33
N GLN A 180 -7.08 2.66 -19.84
CA GLN A 180 -6.62 4.04 -19.99
C GLN A 180 -5.30 4.30 -19.26
N ASP A 181 -5.09 3.72 -18.07
CA ASP A 181 -3.86 3.85 -17.31
C ASP A 181 -2.70 3.11 -18.00
N GLU A 182 -2.96 1.94 -18.58
CA GLU A 182 -1.96 1.17 -19.32
C GLU A 182 -1.56 1.91 -20.61
N LEU A 183 -2.53 2.42 -21.41
CA LEU A 183 -2.25 3.22 -22.59
C LEU A 183 -1.49 4.52 -22.25
N TRP A 184 -1.86 5.19 -21.17
CA TRP A 184 -1.13 6.35 -20.68
C TRP A 184 0.32 6.00 -20.32
N ALA A 185 0.56 4.90 -19.62
CA ALA A 185 1.91 4.48 -19.25
C ALA A 185 2.74 4.14 -20.50
N ASP A 186 2.16 3.47 -21.52
CA ASP A 186 2.84 3.22 -22.79
C ASP A 186 3.24 4.50 -23.50
N GLY A 187 2.39 5.53 -23.47
CA GLY A 187 2.72 6.85 -24.00
C GLY A 187 3.81 7.58 -23.23
N VAL A 188 3.91 7.31 -21.90
CA VAL A 188 4.92 7.93 -21.04
C VAL A 188 6.28 7.27 -21.18
N VAL A 189 6.37 5.94 -21.10
CA VAL A 189 7.68 5.25 -21.03
C VAL A 189 8.04 4.47 -22.29
N GLY A 190 7.10 4.26 -23.20
CA GLY A 190 7.33 3.49 -24.41
C GLY A 190 7.79 2.06 -24.10
N ARG A 191 8.81 1.60 -24.83
CA ARG A 191 9.45 0.29 -24.65
C ARG A 191 10.80 0.36 -23.94
N GLU A 192 11.17 1.51 -23.42
CA GLU A 192 12.47 1.71 -22.79
C GLU A 192 12.55 1.01 -21.42
N ARG A 193 13.72 0.48 -21.13
CA ARG A 193 14.04 -0.04 -19.81
C ARG A 193 14.34 1.13 -18.87
N PHE A 194 13.60 1.27 -17.80
CA PHE A 194 13.75 2.40 -16.89
C PHE A 194 13.74 1.99 -15.42
N CYS A 195 14.39 2.82 -14.60
CA CYS A 195 14.29 2.79 -13.15
C CYS A 195 13.14 3.71 -12.69
N LEU A 196 12.28 3.25 -11.79
CA LEU A 196 11.29 4.11 -11.14
C LEU A 196 11.79 4.52 -9.75
N ILE A 197 11.94 5.83 -9.53
CA ILE A 197 12.28 6.38 -8.20
C ILE A 197 11.04 7.01 -7.57
N SER A 198 10.78 6.66 -6.30
CA SER A 198 9.74 7.30 -5.50
C SER A 198 10.39 8.03 -4.31
N PRO A 199 10.57 9.37 -4.39
CA PRO A 199 11.36 10.12 -3.43
C PRO A 199 10.63 10.42 -2.12
N GLY A 200 9.29 10.50 -2.16
CA GLY A 200 8.48 10.92 -1.03
C GLY A 200 8.22 9.82 -0.01
N ALA A 201 7.94 10.21 1.24
CA ALA A 201 7.47 9.32 2.28
C ALA A 201 6.34 9.96 3.10
N GLY A 202 5.67 9.17 3.93
CA GLY A 202 4.59 9.67 4.79
C GLY A 202 5.06 10.60 5.93
N TRP A 203 6.36 10.70 6.19
CA TRP A 203 7.01 11.53 7.23
C TRP A 203 8.51 11.66 6.97
N GLY A 204 9.08 12.79 7.37
CA GLY A 204 10.44 13.20 7.02
C GLY A 204 11.53 12.19 7.38
N ALA A 205 11.45 11.54 8.56
CA ALA A 205 12.47 10.58 8.99
C ALA A 205 12.65 9.36 8.06
N LYS A 206 11.70 9.10 7.15
CA LYS A 206 11.76 8.05 6.14
C LYS A 206 12.20 8.55 4.76
N VAL A 207 12.47 9.83 4.62
CA VAL A 207 12.87 10.44 3.34
C VAL A 207 14.38 10.42 3.23
N TRP A 208 14.90 9.69 2.25
CA TRP A 208 16.31 9.81 1.87
C TRP A 208 16.48 11.07 1.01
N PRO A 209 17.59 11.84 1.14
CA PRO A 209 17.72 13.12 0.48
C PRO A 209 17.49 13.05 -1.05
N ALA A 210 16.62 13.92 -1.55
CA ALA A 210 16.25 13.96 -2.98
C ALA A 210 17.46 14.23 -3.89
N GLU A 211 18.39 15.08 -3.43
CA GLU A 211 19.68 15.32 -4.10
C GLU A 211 20.46 14.02 -4.35
N ARG A 212 20.51 13.13 -3.35
CA ARG A 212 21.19 11.83 -3.50
C ARG A 212 20.46 10.92 -4.47
N LEU A 213 19.12 10.91 -4.47
CA LEU A 213 18.32 10.18 -5.48
C LEU A 213 18.59 10.71 -6.88
N GLY A 214 18.75 12.03 -7.03
CA GLY A 214 19.13 12.64 -8.31
C GLY A 214 20.51 12.15 -8.80
N ARG A 215 21.49 12.07 -7.91
CA ARG A 215 22.81 11.50 -8.23
C ARG A 215 22.73 10.02 -8.61
N VAL A 216 21.89 9.22 -7.92
CA VAL A 216 21.63 7.83 -8.32
C VAL A 216 21.07 7.77 -9.74
N ALA A 217 20.11 8.65 -10.07
CA ALA A 217 19.54 8.72 -11.42
C ALA A 217 20.60 9.09 -12.48
N ALA A 218 21.52 10.01 -12.16
CA ALA A 218 22.64 10.39 -13.04
C ALA A 218 23.58 9.19 -13.28
N GLU A 219 24.00 8.47 -12.24
CA GLU A 219 24.86 7.30 -12.37
C GLU A 219 24.21 6.17 -13.18
N LEU A 220 22.91 5.86 -12.92
CA LEU A 220 22.18 4.88 -13.71
C LEU A 220 22.04 5.33 -15.17
N GLY A 221 21.80 6.63 -15.41
CA GLY A 221 21.72 7.21 -16.75
C GLY A 221 22.99 7.00 -17.57
N ARG A 222 24.16 7.12 -16.96
CA ARG A 222 25.46 6.83 -17.59
C ARG A 222 25.62 5.37 -18.00
N THR A 223 24.87 4.46 -17.37
CA THR A 223 24.82 3.04 -17.79
C THR A 223 23.72 2.74 -18.82
N GLY A 224 23.01 3.76 -19.29
CA GLY A 224 21.93 3.62 -20.27
C GLY A 224 20.55 3.33 -19.67
N VAL A 225 20.37 3.46 -18.35
CA VAL A 225 19.08 3.26 -17.68
C VAL A 225 18.48 4.60 -17.27
N HIS A 226 17.50 5.08 -18.03
CA HIS A 226 16.78 6.31 -17.69
C HIS A 226 15.92 6.16 -16.42
N THR A 227 15.66 7.28 -15.78
CA THR A 227 14.88 7.31 -14.54
C THR A 227 13.56 8.05 -14.71
N VAL A 228 12.48 7.42 -14.28
CA VAL A 228 11.17 8.04 -14.07
C VAL A 228 11.01 8.30 -12.58
N VAL A 229 10.71 9.53 -12.22
CA VAL A 229 10.46 9.93 -10.83
C VAL A 229 8.96 10.08 -10.63
N ASN A 230 8.38 9.24 -9.81
CA ASN A 230 6.95 9.36 -9.53
C ASN A 230 6.67 10.59 -8.65
N ALA A 231 5.67 11.37 -9.06
CA ALA A 231 5.18 12.51 -8.32
C ALA A 231 3.66 12.39 -8.11
N SER A 232 3.13 13.11 -7.11
CA SER A 232 1.69 13.24 -6.97
C SER A 232 1.11 14.06 -8.13
N VAL A 233 -0.19 13.90 -8.42
CA VAL A 233 -0.88 14.67 -9.48
C VAL A 233 -0.74 16.19 -9.29
N ARG A 234 -0.51 16.66 -8.07
CA ARG A 234 -0.30 18.08 -7.74
C ARG A 234 1.15 18.54 -7.83
N GLY A 235 2.06 17.64 -8.26
CA GLY A 235 3.51 17.87 -8.22
C GLY A 235 4.12 17.46 -6.87
N SER A 236 5.44 17.46 -6.81
CA SER A 236 6.21 17.16 -5.60
C SER A 236 7.55 17.85 -5.68
N ARG A 237 7.84 18.67 -4.67
CA ARG A 237 9.13 19.36 -4.53
C ARG A 237 10.30 18.37 -4.54
N GLU A 238 10.13 17.23 -3.87
CA GLU A 238 11.15 16.19 -3.82
C GLU A 238 11.42 15.59 -5.21
N ALA A 239 10.37 15.40 -6.03
CA ALA A 239 10.54 14.91 -7.40
C ALA A 239 11.27 15.94 -8.28
N ASP A 240 10.94 17.22 -8.15
CA ASP A 240 11.60 18.30 -8.88
C ASP A 240 13.07 18.40 -8.50
N GLU A 241 13.41 18.24 -7.22
CA GLU A 241 14.79 18.24 -6.72
C GLU A 241 15.58 17.02 -7.25
N VAL A 242 14.99 15.83 -7.30
CA VAL A 242 15.60 14.64 -7.91
C VAL A 242 15.95 14.93 -9.38
N VAL A 243 15.00 15.50 -10.13
CA VAL A 243 15.21 15.83 -11.56
C VAL A 243 16.33 16.85 -11.72
N ALA A 244 16.35 17.92 -10.89
CA ALA A 244 17.38 18.95 -10.95
C ALA A 244 18.79 18.41 -10.72
N CYS A 245 18.94 17.37 -9.86
CA CYS A 245 20.23 16.75 -9.53
C CYS A 245 20.56 15.54 -10.40
N SER A 246 19.77 15.22 -11.42
CA SER A 246 19.93 14.03 -12.26
C SER A 246 20.73 14.22 -13.54
N GLU A 247 21.28 15.40 -13.77
CA GLU A 247 22.04 15.73 -15.01
C GLU A 247 21.25 15.45 -16.32
N GLY A 248 19.92 15.53 -16.26
CA GLY A 248 19.05 15.27 -17.39
C GLY A 248 18.64 13.80 -17.61
N PHE A 249 19.08 12.88 -16.76
CA PHE A 249 18.75 11.46 -16.86
C PHE A 249 17.47 11.05 -16.16
N ALA A 250 16.78 11.99 -15.47
CA ALA A 250 15.50 11.73 -14.85
C ALA A 250 14.43 12.72 -15.30
N ARG A 251 13.19 12.28 -15.27
CA ARG A 251 12.00 13.13 -15.47
C ARG A 251 10.92 12.83 -14.44
N ALA A 252 10.28 13.87 -13.92
CA ALA A 252 9.14 13.72 -13.02
C ALA A 252 7.87 13.40 -13.80
N VAL A 253 7.12 12.44 -13.31
CA VAL A 253 5.86 12.00 -13.90
C VAL A 253 4.76 12.05 -12.84
N PRO A 254 3.91 13.09 -12.84
CA PRO A 254 2.72 13.13 -12.03
C PRO A 254 1.74 12.04 -12.44
N CYS A 255 1.27 11.25 -11.48
CA CYS A 255 0.40 10.12 -11.77
C CYS A 255 -0.63 9.86 -10.67
N SER A 256 -1.78 9.31 -11.06
CA SER A 256 -2.77 8.72 -10.16
C SER A 256 -2.28 7.38 -9.61
N VAL A 257 -3.04 6.77 -8.70
CA VAL A 257 -2.70 5.43 -8.19
C VAL A 257 -2.80 4.37 -9.29
N GLY A 258 -3.82 4.42 -10.16
CA GLY A 258 -3.96 3.52 -11.30
C GLY A 258 -2.80 3.66 -12.28
N GLN A 259 -2.43 4.90 -12.63
CA GLN A 259 -1.28 5.20 -13.47
C GLN A 259 0.05 4.74 -12.84
N LEU A 260 0.19 4.88 -11.52
CA LEU A 260 1.37 4.36 -10.81
C LEU A 260 1.46 2.83 -10.89
N ILE A 261 0.34 2.13 -10.78
CA ILE A 261 0.29 0.66 -10.96
C ILE A 261 0.81 0.30 -12.35
N ALA A 262 0.34 1.00 -13.39
CA ALA A 262 0.74 0.76 -14.78
C ALA A 262 2.24 1.06 -15.03
N LEU A 263 2.78 2.15 -14.45
CA LEU A 263 4.22 2.47 -14.50
C LEU A 263 5.06 1.42 -13.79
N VAL A 264 4.67 1.03 -12.57
CA VAL A 264 5.43 0.03 -11.79
C VAL A 264 5.47 -1.31 -12.51
N ARG A 265 4.41 -1.73 -13.21
CA ARG A 265 4.43 -2.97 -14.03
C ARG A 265 5.54 -2.96 -15.07
N ARG A 266 5.88 -1.79 -15.63
CA ARG A 266 6.87 -1.63 -16.69
C ARG A 266 8.27 -1.34 -16.18
N ALA A 267 8.40 -0.92 -14.92
CA ALA A 267 9.69 -0.58 -14.34
C ALA A 267 10.62 -1.80 -14.28
N ALA A 268 11.87 -1.64 -14.67
CA ALA A 268 12.89 -2.68 -14.54
C ALA A 268 13.33 -2.87 -13.08
N VAL A 269 13.40 -1.76 -12.34
CA VAL A 269 13.69 -1.73 -10.91
C VAL A 269 12.96 -0.53 -10.27
N VAL A 270 12.56 -0.66 -9.02
CA VAL A 270 11.95 0.44 -8.25
C VAL A 270 12.82 0.76 -7.04
N ILE A 271 13.18 2.02 -6.88
CA ILE A 271 13.96 2.54 -5.74
C ILE A 271 13.04 3.44 -4.91
N ALA A 272 12.88 3.11 -3.64
CA ALA A 272 12.07 3.91 -2.73
C ALA A 272 12.44 3.66 -1.26
N GLY A 273 12.08 4.59 -0.38
CA GLY A 273 12.03 4.32 1.05
C GLY A 273 10.88 3.37 1.41
N ASP A 274 10.68 3.11 2.72
CA ASP A 274 9.53 2.34 3.24
C ASP A 274 8.22 3.11 2.98
N THR A 275 7.68 2.98 1.77
CA THR A 275 6.52 3.72 1.25
C THR A 275 5.64 2.85 0.37
N GLY A 276 4.44 3.36 0.06
CA GLY A 276 3.48 2.64 -0.79
C GLY A 276 4.04 2.13 -2.12
N PRO A 277 4.76 2.94 -2.91
CA PRO A 277 5.34 2.51 -4.18
C PRO A 277 6.34 1.33 -4.07
N LEU A 278 7.11 1.23 -2.98
CA LEU A 278 7.99 0.09 -2.73
C LEU A 278 7.19 -1.21 -2.58
N HIS A 279 6.13 -1.16 -1.78
CA HIS A 279 5.26 -2.31 -1.54
C HIS A 279 4.40 -2.64 -2.76
N LEU A 280 4.04 -1.63 -3.56
CA LEU A 280 3.37 -1.82 -4.84
C LEU A 280 4.25 -2.59 -5.83
N ALA A 281 5.53 -2.22 -5.91
CA ALA A 281 6.49 -2.92 -6.75
C ALA A 281 6.67 -4.38 -6.29
N ALA A 282 6.76 -4.63 -5.00
CA ALA A 282 6.82 -5.98 -4.45
C ALA A 282 5.57 -6.80 -4.77
N ALA A 283 4.37 -6.23 -4.62
CA ALA A 283 3.11 -6.89 -4.97
C ALA A 283 3.00 -7.23 -6.46
N LEU A 284 3.66 -6.46 -7.33
CA LEU A 284 3.77 -6.69 -8.77
C LEU A 284 5.01 -7.53 -9.15
N GLU A 285 5.72 -8.10 -8.16
CA GLU A 285 6.92 -8.92 -8.35
C GLU A 285 8.04 -8.20 -9.14
N ARG A 286 8.08 -6.86 -9.05
CA ARG A 286 9.17 -6.09 -9.66
C ARG A 286 10.37 -6.05 -8.73
N PRO A 287 11.60 -6.06 -9.28
CA PRO A 287 12.82 -5.88 -8.48
C PRO A 287 12.79 -4.54 -7.72
N VAL A 288 13.19 -4.56 -6.45
CA VAL A 288 13.14 -3.36 -5.60
C VAL A 288 14.45 -3.11 -4.87
N VAL A 289 14.80 -1.84 -4.74
CA VAL A 289 15.81 -1.35 -3.79
C VAL A 289 15.09 -0.53 -2.73
N GLY A 290 15.05 -1.04 -1.51
CA GLY A 290 14.42 -0.39 -0.37
C GLY A 290 15.42 0.34 0.51
N ILE A 291 15.24 1.64 0.74
CA ILE A 291 16.09 2.45 1.61
C ILE A 291 15.36 2.63 2.95
N TYR A 292 15.90 2.03 4.01
CA TYR A 292 15.27 1.96 5.32
C TYR A 292 16.06 2.74 6.38
N GLY A 293 15.34 3.40 7.25
CA GLY A 293 15.86 4.08 8.43
C GLY A 293 15.10 3.64 9.68
N PRO A 294 14.08 4.44 10.12
CA PRO A 294 13.40 4.24 11.41
C PRO A 294 12.39 3.08 11.42
N THR A 295 12.22 2.35 10.32
CA THR A 295 11.33 1.19 10.25
C THR A 295 12.12 -0.10 10.11
N ASP A 296 11.54 -1.19 10.63
CA ASP A 296 12.15 -2.51 10.59
C ASP A 296 11.71 -3.24 9.30
N PRO A 297 12.64 -3.52 8.37
CA PRO A 297 12.32 -4.24 7.15
C PRO A 297 11.92 -5.71 7.38
N ALA A 298 12.34 -6.33 8.47
CA ALA A 298 11.90 -7.68 8.80
C ALA A 298 10.39 -7.73 9.09
N ARG A 299 9.83 -6.63 9.61
CA ARG A 299 8.41 -6.50 9.91
C ARG A 299 7.60 -5.93 8.73
N ASN A 300 8.11 -4.89 8.08
CA ASN A 300 7.37 -4.11 7.09
C ASN A 300 8.07 -4.06 5.72
N GLY A 301 9.00 -4.96 5.43
CA GLY A 301 9.72 -4.97 4.15
C GLY A 301 8.86 -5.32 2.95
N PRO A 302 9.40 -5.21 1.75
CA PRO A 302 8.76 -5.76 0.55
C PRO A 302 8.56 -7.26 0.72
N TYR A 303 7.41 -7.78 0.32
CA TYR A 303 7.08 -9.19 0.52
C TYR A 303 7.07 -9.95 -0.82
N GLY A 304 7.85 -11.01 -0.91
CA GLY A 304 7.83 -11.94 -2.04
C GLY A 304 8.56 -11.49 -3.32
N ALA A 305 9.08 -10.26 -3.40
CA ALA A 305 9.80 -9.77 -4.56
C ALA A 305 11.32 -10.00 -4.46
N ARG A 306 12.01 -9.97 -5.62
CA ARG A 306 13.47 -9.82 -5.68
C ARG A 306 13.84 -8.45 -5.11
N GLN A 307 14.63 -8.42 -4.02
CA GLN A 307 14.82 -7.20 -3.27
C GLN A 307 16.25 -7.01 -2.77
N ARG A 308 16.67 -5.76 -2.68
CA ARG A 308 17.86 -5.33 -1.97
C ARG A 308 17.46 -4.26 -0.95
N ILE A 309 17.64 -4.55 0.31
CA ILE A 309 17.31 -3.64 1.40
C ILE A 309 18.57 -3.03 1.95
N LEU A 310 18.63 -1.71 1.94
CA LEU A 310 19.71 -0.91 2.50
C LEU A 310 19.22 -0.28 3.81
N ARG A 311 19.87 -0.65 4.90
CA ARG A 311 19.63 -0.10 6.23
C ARG A 311 20.93 -0.09 7.01
N ASP A 312 21.34 1.07 7.48
CA ASP A 312 22.54 1.19 8.30
C ASP A 312 22.33 0.53 9.67
N ALA A 313 23.35 -0.13 10.18
CA ALA A 313 23.31 -0.83 11.47
C ALA A 313 23.02 0.10 12.66
N SER A 314 23.32 1.38 12.53
CA SER A 314 23.04 2.39 13.56
C SER A 314 21.60 2.93 13.53
N SER A 315 20.80 2.55 12.51
CA SER A 315 19.39 2.97 12.43
C SER A 315 18.57 2.41 13.58
N VAL A 316 17.86 3.29 14.25
CA VAL A 316 17.02 2.93 15.41
C VAL A 316 15.55 2.85 14.99
N THR A 317 14.94 1.68 15.23
CA THR A 317 13.52 1.50 14.96
C THR A 317 12.68 2.41 15.86
N SER A 318 11.90 3.29 15.24
CA SER A 318 11.05 4.25 15.95
C SER A 318 9.79 4.58 15.15
N HIS A 319 8.66 4.66 15.84
CA HIS A 319 7.39 5.11 15.26
C HIS A 319 7.11 6.59 15.52
N LYS A 320 8.06 7.31 16.12
CA LYS A 320 7.95 8.76 16.34
C LYS A 320 8.12 9.48 15.01
N ARG A 321 7.09 10.19 14.59
CA ARG A 321 7.14 11.02 13.37
C ARG A 321 8.02 12.22 13.63
N LYS A 322 9.09 12.34 12.85
CA LYS A 322 10.02 13.45 12.81
C LYS A 322 10.07 13.98 11.39
N ASP A 323 10.35 15.27 11.25
CA ASP A 323 10.49 15.92 9.95
C ASP A 323 11.91 15.73 9.36
N GLU A 324 12.90 15.54 10.22
CA GLU A 324 14.30 15.31 9.82
C GLU A 324 14.53 13.85 9.44
N THR A 325 15.32 13.63 8.38
CA THR A 325 15.79 12.31 7.97
C THR A 325 16.50 11.59 9.13
N GLU A 326 16.24 10.29 9.28
CA GLU A 326 16.89 9.46 10.29
C GLU A 326 18.41 9.38 10.04
N LYS A 327 19.22 9.46 11.11
CA LYS A 327 20.67 9.60 11.02
C LYS A 327 21.39 8.41 10.35
N GLY A 328 20.94 7.18 10.62
CA GLY A 328 21.47 6.00 9.96
C GLY A 328 21.15 5.99 8.46
N MET A 329 19.97 6.46 8.08
CA MET A 329 19.59 6.60 6.69
C MET A 329 20.51 7.55 5.91
N LEU A 330 21.04 8.59 6.58
CA LEU A 330 22.01 9.52 5.99
C LEU A 330 23.39 8.89 5.75
N ARG A 331 23.71 7.74 6.38
CA ARG A 331 24.96 7.00 6.18
C ARG A 331 24.96 6.11 4.95
N ILE A 332 23.75 5.80 4.42
CA ILE A 332 23.65 5.07 3.15
C ILE A 332 24.17 5.97 2.03
N GLY A 333 25.19 5.51 1.32
CA GLY A 333 25.84 6.23 0.21
C GLY A 333 25.06 6.15 -1.09
N VAL A 334 25.35 7.04 -2.02
CA VAL A 334 24.83 7.00 -3.40
C VAL A 334 25.31 5.73 -4.10
N GLU A 335 26.58 5.39 -3.92
CA GLU A 335 27.24 4.23 -4.50
C GLU A 335 26.57 2.91 -4.05
N ASP A 336 26.15 2.82 -2.78
CA ASP A 336 25.46 1.65 -2.25
C ASP A 336 24.11 1.42 -2.97
N VAL A 337 23.38 2.53 -3.21
CA VAL A 337 22.08 2.48 -3.90
C VAL A 337 22.24 2.17 -5.39
N VAL A 338 23.25 2.75 -6.04
CA VAL A 338 23.57 2.46 -7.46
C VAL A 338 23.96 0.99 -7.63
N GLN A 339 24.85 0.48 -6.79
CA GLN A 339 25.28 -0.91 -6.83
C GLN A 339 24.09 -1.85 -6.64
N ALA A 340 23.26 -1.59 -5.63
CA ALA A 340 22.03 -2.35 -5.38
C ALA A 340 21.06 -2.33 -6.57
N ALA A 341 20.93 -1.18 -7.24
CA ALA A 341 20.06 -1.06 -8.41
C ALA A 341 20.60 -1.84 -9.60
N LEU A 342 21.90 -1.80 -9.85
CA LEU A 342 22.55 -2.55 -10.93
C LEU A 342 22.42 -4.08 -10.69
N GLU A 343 22.58 -4.55 -9.45
CA GLU A 343 22.32 -5.95 -9.08
C GLU A 343 20.87 -6.36 -9.36
N MET A 344 19.92 -5.47 -9.14
CA MET A 344 18.51 -5.75 -9.42
C MET A 344 18.16 -5.67 -10.91
N LEU A 345 18.93 -4.95 -11.69
CA LEU A 345 18.78 -4.82 -13.15
C LEU A 345 19.43 -5.99 -13.93
N ALA A 346 20.41 -6.66 -13.35
CA ALA A 346 21.04 -7.86 -13.91
C ALA A 346 20.07 -9.06 -13.81
#